data_3853b96262e077701ca401639a022374
#
_entry.id   3853b96262e077701ca401639a022374
#
_cell.length_a   1.000
_cell.length_b   1.000
_cell.length_c   1.000
_cell.angle_alpha   90.00
_cell.angle_beta   90.00
_cell.angle_gamma   90.00
#
_symmetry.space_group_name_H-M   'P 1'
#
loop_
_entity.id
_entity.type
_entity.pdbx_description
1 polymer ?
#
loop_
_entity_poly.entity_id
_entity_poly.type
_entity_poly.pdbx_seq_one_letter_code
_entity_poly.pdbx_strand_id
1 'polypeptide(L)'
;MKRVLLLPVLALFVGLLLGLPAPASAQSPEFVTTIENEFPQFLRFRLTASDPGAVTDVSLRYRITGSGTLARAKPEAFEPVPAGSDARVEVRISTGTLGYIPVGSEFVYHWELVLEDGTVLEGESDTFVYLPPDEDWRSAHNDFMRVYYHGDRESIALRYLEAAERTYARMGRLLQTELEVVPVKTVLFASEADLEEAQPNRSEVYDAATFLCGSQVANNIIFVIDRSCGTRDRSDTLRHEFTHILVEAAGESALGKIPAWLNEGTAVYSQTEPGRSFTDPFEVALAIDRLIPFSIMFSTTGDPSDVGLFYGQSYAMVRFLIDEGGEEAFARLFATIKAGNRFDRAIETVYGWTIEEFEDEFRAFHELPPREPPSTPE
;
A
#
# COMPACT_ATOMS: atom_id res chain seq x y z
N MET A 1 -49.84 84.48 -6.09
CA MET A 1 -49.61 83.06 -6.16
C MET A 1 -49.17 82.61 -4.77
N LYS A 2 -50.12 81.99 -3.99
CA LYS A 2 -49.87 81.55 -2.61
C LYS A 2 -49.54 80.04 -2.65
N ARG A 3 -48.34 79.65 -2.14
CA ARG A 3 -47.93 78.26 -1.91
C ARG A 3 -48.43 77.85 -0.54
N VAL A 4 -49.21 76.81 -0.45
CA VAL A 4 -49.70 76.14 0.73
C VAL A 4 -48.67 75.02 1.08
N LEU A 5 -48.09 75.08 2.28
CA LEU A 5 -47.21 74.06 2.83
C LEU A 5 -48.03 73.04 3.63
N LEU A 6 -48.07 71.81 3.20
CA LEU A 6 -48.64 70.72 3.98
C LEU A 6 -47.53 70.01 4.76
N LEU A 7 -47.61 70.00 6.07
CA LEU A 7 -46.76 69.18 6.98
C LEU A 7 -47.35 67.76 7.10
N PRO A 8 -46.58 66.69 7.00
CA PRO A 8 -47.10 65.38 7.35
C PRO A 8 -46.89 65.11 8.87
N VAL A 9 -47.96 64.64 9.48
CA VAL A 9 -48.01 64.13 10.85
C VAL A 9 -47.29 62.79 10.92
N LEU A 10 -46.22 62.74 11.69
CA LEU A 10 -45.46 61.51 11.95
C LEU A 10 -46.13 60.77 13.12
N ALA A 11 -46.82 59.65 12.84
CA ALA A 11 -47.36 58.77 13.85
C ALA A 11 -46.23 57.83 14.36
N LEU A 12 -45.83 57.99 15.63
CA LEU A 12 -44.86 57.15 16.30
C LEU A 12 -45.52 55.83 16.74
N PHE A 13 -45.27 54.73 16.01
CA PHE A 13 -45.64 53.39 16.44
C PHE A 13 -44.54 52.83 17.33
N VAL A 14 -44.75 52.82 18.65
CA VAL A 14 -43.91 52.08 19.61
C VAL A 14 -44.35 50.63 19.54
N GLY A 15 -43.64 49.85 18.72
CA GLY A 15 -43.78 48.41 18.68
C GLY A 15 -43.04 47.78 19.87
N LEU A 16 -43.79 47.20 20.79
CA LEU A 16 -43.28 46.36 21.88
C LEU A 16 -42.79 45.04 21.29
N LEU A 17 -41.52 44.95 20.90
CA LEU A 17 -40.84 43.70 20.56
C LEU A 17 -40.70 42.84 21.81
N LEU A 18 -41.66 41.96 22.04
CA LEU A 18 -41.47 40.78 22.92
C LEU A 18 -40.34 39.95 22.34
N GLY A 19 -39.16 40.05 22.94
CA GLY A 19 -38.04 39.18 22.59
C GLY A 19 -38.40 37.72 22.89
N LEU A 20 -38.65 36.95 21.82
CA LEU A 20 -38.64 35.51 21.91
C LEU A 20 -37.20 35.10 22.35
N PRO A 21 -37.03 34.24 23.36
CA PRO A 21 -35.72 33.72 23.67
C PRO A 21 -35.16 33.06 22.40
N ALA A 22 -33.97 33.47 21.97
CA ALA A 22 -33.26 32.75 20.91
C ALA A 22 -33.18 31.29 21.33
N PRO A 23 -33.44 30.35 20.42
CA PRO A 23 -33.22 28.94 20.75
C PRO A 23 -31.81 28.81 21.24
N ALA A 24 -31.63 28.22 22.44
CA ALA A 24 -30.32 27.89 22.96
C ALA A 24 -29.64 27.06 21.85
N SER A 25 -28.55 27.54 21.31
CA SER A 25 -27.73 26.79 20.36
C SER A 25 -27.33 25.49 21.12
N ALA A 26 -27.98 24.39 20.75
CA ALA A 26 -27.61 23.09 21.26
C ALA A 26 -26.12 22.93 20.91
N GLN A 27 -25.25 22.97 21.92
CA GLN A 27 -23.84 22.67 21.76
C GLN A 27 -23.78 21.26 21.20
N SER A 28 -23.15 21.08 20.03
CA SER A 28 -22.89 19.74 19.51
C SER A 28 -22.15 18.95 20.58
N PRO A 29 -22.53 17.70 20.85
CA PRO A 29 -21.88 16.90 21.87
C PRO A 29 -20.39 16.77 21.56
N GLU A 30 -19.56 16.86 22.59
CA GLU A 30 -18.12 16.66 22.46
C GLU A 30 -17.84 15.15 22.34
N PHE A 31 -17.13 14.76 21.28
CA PHE A 31 -16.68 13.40 21.02
C PHE A 31 -15.21 13.29 21.40
N VAL A 32 -14.89 12.50 22.41
CA VAL A 32 -13.52 12.21 22.83
C VAL A 32 -13.20 10.76 22.50
N THR A 33 -12.18 10.55 21.66
CA THR A 33 -11.70 9.22 21.29
C THR A 33 -10.37 8.92 21.97
N THR A 34 -10.25 7.71 22.53
CA THR A 34 -8.98 7.13 22.93
C THR A 34 -8.74 5.84 22.16
N ILE A 35 -7.49 5.62 21.70
CA ILE A 35 -7.11 4.43 20.96
C ILE A 35 -6.08 3.68 21.80
N GLU A 36 -6.37 2.42 22.09
CA GLU A 36 -5.45 1.48 22.71
C GLU A 36 -4.97 0.51 21.62
N ASN A 37 -3.66 0.46 21.44
CA ASN A 37 -3.03 -0.38 20.42
C ASN A 37 -2.49 -1.64 21.08
N GLU A 38 -3.19 -2.75 20.90
CA GLU A 38 -2.81 -4.08 21.37
C GLU A 38 -2.12 -4.88 20.26
N PHE A 39 -1.05 -4.27 19.70
CA PHE A 39 -0.25 -4.89 18.65
C PHE A 39 0.25 -6.29 19.07
N PRO A 40 0.24 -7.27 18.15
CA PRO A 40 -0.20 -7.19 16.76
C PRO A 40 -1.69 -7.57 16.56
N GLN A 41 -2.48 -7.75 17.62
CA GLN A 41 -3.78 -8.42 17.58
C GLN A 41 -4.97 -7.50 17.28
N PHE A 42 -5.05 -6.36 17.98
CA PHE A 42 -6.22 -5.48 17.94
C PHE A 42 -5.89 -4.01 18.09
N LEU A 43 -6.75 -3.16 17.50
CA LEU A 43 -6.93 -1.77 17.87
C LEU A 43 -8.26 -1.62 18.59
N ARG A 44 -8.24 -0.94 19.74
CA ARG A 44 -9.42 -0.67 20.56
C ARG A 44 -9.72 0.82 20.56
N PHE A 45 -10.83 1.20 19.96
CA PHE A 45 -11.32 2.57 19.91
C PHE A 45 -12.37 2.76 21.00
N ARG A 46 -12.18 3.72 21.90
CA ARG A 46 -13.16 4.09 22.91
C ARG A 46 -13.66 5.50 22.67
N LEU A 47 -14.98 5.63 22.59
CA LEU A 47 -15.68 6.90 22.51
C LEU A 47 -16.21 7.28 23.88
N THR A 48 -16.08 8.56 24.24
CA THR A 48 -16.92 9.23 25.24
C THR A 48 -17.57 10.42 24.54
N ALA A 49 -18.93 10.41 24.49
CA ALA A 49 -19.71 11.53 23.97
C ALA A 49 -20.55 12.11 25.10
N SER A 50 -20.37 13.40 25.41
CA SER A 50 -21.02 14.07 26.52
C SER A 50 -22.45 14.46 26.15
N ASP A 51 -23.42 13.91 26.86
CA ASP A 51 -24.88 14.14 26.71
C ASP A 51 -25.32 14.29 25.24
N PRO A 52 -25.12 13.25 24.40
CA PRO A 52 -25.49 13.30 22.98
C PRO A 52 -27.02 13.24 22.74
N GLY A 53 -27.82 13.04 23.78
CA GLY A 53 -29.24 12.69 23.71
C GLY A 53 -29.48 11.19 23.89
N ALA A 54 -30.70 10.71 23.60
CA ALA A 54 -31.01 9.29 23.67
C ALA A 54 -30.42 8.53 22.49
N VAL A 55 -29.36 7.74 22.71
CA VAL A 55 -28.62 7.02 21.65
C VAL A 55 -29.14 5.59 21.51
N THR A 56 -29.50 5.19 20.30
CA THR A 56 -30.03 3.85 19.97
C THR A 56 -29.06 2.97 19.19
N ASP A 57 -28.11 3.56 18.47
CA ASP A 57 -27.04 2.81 17.75
C ASP A 57 -25.76 3.65 17.68
N VAL A 58 -24.60 2.96 17.66
CA VAL A 58 -23.28 3.58 17.53
C VAL A 58 -22.44 2.80 16.55
N SER A 59 -21.67 3.49 15.75
CA SER A 59 -20.67 2.87 14.89
C SER A 59 -19.43 3.73 14.70
N LEU A 60 -18.29 3.06 14.58
CA LEU A 60 -17.05 3.64 14.10
C LEU A 60 -17.00 3.46 12.58
N ARG A 61 -16.92 4.58 11.86
CA ARG A 61 -16.63 4.58 10.42
C ARG A 61 -15.16 4.80 10.24
N TYR A 62 -14.52 3.97 9.42
CA TYR A 62 -13.11 4.15 9.14
C TYR A 62 -12.75 3.74 7.72
N ARG A 63 -11.69 4.31 7.23
CA ARG A 63 -11.03 3.96 5.97
C ARG A 63 -9.53 3.87 6.20
N ILE A 64 -8.91 2.84 5.64
CA ILE A 64 -7.44 2.76 5.58
C ILE A 64 -7.00 3.44 4.29
N THR A 65 -6.09 4.41 4.41
CA THR A 65 -5.57 5.15 3.25
C THR A 65 -4.92 4.18 2.26
N GLY A 66 -5.38 4.22 1.01
CA GLY A 66 -4.95 3.30 -0.05
C GLY A 66 -5.90 2.13 -0.31
N SER A 67 -6.79 1.76 0.62
CA SER A 67 -7.71 0.65 0.39
C SER A 67 -9.00 1.02 -0.38
N GLY A 68 -9.33 2.31 -0.43
CA GLY A 68 -10.57 2.81 -1.08
C GLY A 68 -11.90 2.38 -0.43
N THR A 69 -11.87 1.47 0.55
CA THR A 69 -13.06 0.90 1.19
C THR A 69 -13.39 1.64 2.49
N LEU A 70 -14.64 2.13 2.61
CA LEU A 70 -15.17 2.63 3.88
C LEU A 70 -15.74 1.44 4.67
N ALA A 71 -15.16 1.18 5.82
CA ALA A 71 -15.60 0.14 6.74
C ALA A 71 -16.46 0.71 7.87
N ARG A 72 -17.30 -0.15 8.44
CA ARG A 72 -18.12 0.14 9.60
C ARG A 72 -17.88 -0.92 10.67
N ALA A 73 -17.45 -0.50 11.86
CA ALA A 73 -17.34 -1.38 13.00
C ALA A 73 -18.34 -0.98 14.09
N LYS A 74 -18.91 -1.97 14.75
CA LYS A 74 -19.86 -1.79 15.83
C LYS A 74 -19.30 -2.38 17.13
N PRO A 75 -19.72 -1.87 18.29
CA PRO A 75 -19.43 -2.53 19.56
C PRO A 75 -20.00 -3.97 19.59
N GLU A 76 -19.29 -4.89 20.23
CA GLU A 76 -19.75 -6.28 20.39
C GLU A 76 -21.06 -6.37 21.16
N ALA A 77 -21.25 -5.47 22.14
CA ALA A 77 -22.48 -5.30 22.88
C ALA A 77 -22.74 -3.79 23.05
N PHE A 78 -23.97 -3.37 22.80
CA PHE A 78 -24.38 -1.99 22.98
C PHE A 78 -25.78 -1.95 23.64
N GLU A 79 -25.87 -1.21 24.74
CA GLU A 79 -27.14 -0.89 25.36
C GLU A 79 -27.51 0.57 25.05
N PRO A 80 -28.77 0.86 24.66
CA PRO A 80 -29.20 2.23 24.40
C PRO A 80 -28.89 3.17 25.58
N VAL A 81 -28.41 4.35 25.28
CA VAL A 81 -28.05 5.38 26.28
C VAL A 81 -29.18 6.37 26.39
N PRO A 82 -29.74 6.59 27.60
CA PRO A 82 -30.82 7.56 27.79
C PRO A 82 -30.30 9.01 27.69
N ALA A 83 -31.18 9.93 27.29
CA ALA A 83 -30.88 11.35 27.28
C ALA A 83 -30.41 11.84 28.69
N GLY A 84 -29.49 12.79 28.71
CA GLY A 84 -28.88 13.32 29.94
C GLY A 84 -27.74 12.45 30.51
N SER A 85 -27.28 11.46 29.74
CA SER A 85 -26.16 10.58 30.10
C SER A 85 -25.07 10.62 29.04
N ASP A 86 -23.82 10.44 29.45
CA ASP A 86 -22.69 10.27 28.53
C ASP A 86 -22.81 8.90 27.81
N ALA A 87 -22.56 8.88 26.51
CA ALA A 87 -22.38 7.65 25.77
C ALA A 87 -20.91 7.22 25.85
N ARG A 88 -20.67 6.00 26.35
CA ARG A 88 -19.34 5.37 26.42
C ARG A 88 -19.36 4.06 25.68
N VAL A 89 -18.54 3.95 24.64
CA VAL A 89 -18.58 2.82 23.72
C VAL A 89 -17.18 2.37 23.38
N GLU A 90 -17.02 1.05 23.23
CA GLU A 90 -15.78 0.43 22.78
C GLU A 90 -16.01 -0.35 21.49
N VAL A 91 -15.14 -0.16 20.51
CA VAL A 91 -15.10 -0.93 19.27
C VAL A 91 -13.71 -1.53 19.11
N ARG A 92 -13.63 -2.81 18.77
CA ARG A 92 -12.37 -3.51 18.50
C ARG A 92 -12.24 -3.79 16.99
N ILE A 93 -11.07 -3.53 16.45
CA ILE A 93 -10.69 -3.84 15.07
C ILE A 93 -9.55 -4.86 15.14
N SER A 94 -9.76 -6.05 14.56
CA SER A 94 -8.68 -7.04 14.42
C SER A 94 -7.63 -6.55 13.45
N THR A 95 -6.36 -6.66 13.85
CA THR A 95 -5.19 -6.32 13.02
C THR A 95 -4.30 -7.53 12.76
N GLY A 96 -4.58 -8.66 13.46
CA GLY A 96 -3.84 -9.91 13.36
C GLY A 96 -4.40 -10.88 12.30
N THR A 97 -4.25 -12.17 12.56
CA THR A 97 -4.48 -13.27 11.61
C THR A 97 -5.85 -13.28 10.91
N LEU A 98 -6.92 -12.84 11.60
CA LEU A 98 -8.29 -12.88 11.06
C LEU A 98 -8.66 -11.63 10.23
N GLY A 99 -7.79 -10.60 10.18
CA GLY A 99 -8.07 -9.35 9.49
C GLY A 99 -6.81 -8.51 9.41
N TYR A 100 -5.74 -9.10 8.86
CA TYR A 100 -4.43 -8.46 8.80
C TYR A 100 -4.49 -7.05 8.24
N ILE A 101 -4.04 -6.10 9.05
CA ILE A 101 -3.85 -4.71 8.67
C ILE A 101 -2.35 -4.42 8.81
N PRO A 102 -1.66 -4.04 7.73
CA PRO A 102 -0.24 -3.78 7.77
C PRO A 102 0.13 -2.66 8.75
N VAL A 103 1.23 -2.83 9.46
CA VAL A 103 1.89 -1.74 10.20
C VAL A 103 2.18 -0.59 9.23
N GLY A 104 2.07 0.66 9.66
CA GLY A 104 2.12 1.84 8.79
C GLY A 104 0.79 2.22 8.15
N SER A 105 -0.27 1.40 8.32
CA SER A 105 -1.61 1.77 7.87
C SER A 105 -2.12 3.02 8.57
N GLU A 106 -2.71 3.93 7.81
CA GLU A 106 -3.31 5.16 8.33
C GLU A 106 -4.82 5.03 8.27
N PHE A 107 -5.43 5.10 9.44
CA PHE A 107 -6.87 5.12 9.63
C PHE A 107 -7.35 6.57 9.57
N VAL A 108 -8.33 6.85 8.71
CA VAL A 108 -9.16 8.05 8.79
C VAL A 108 -10.49 7.58 9.34
N TYR A 109 -10.91 8.08 10.49
CA TYR A 109 -12.08 7.56 11.20
C TYR A 109 -12.94 8.67 11.78
N HIS A 110 -14.23 8.39 11.99
CA HIS A 110 -15.17 9.19 12.76
C HIS A 110 -16.24 8.30 13.39
N TRP A 111 -16.93 8.82 14.38
CA TRP A 111 -18.04 8.12 15.02
C TRP A 111 -19.37 8.60 14.48
N GLU A 112 -20.31 7.68 14.36
CA GLU A 112 -21.72 7.94 14.09
C GLU A 112 -22.57 7.44 15.27
N LEU A 113 -23.42 8.32 15.82
CA LEU A 113 -24.41 7.97 16.83
C LEU A 113 -25.80 8.19 16.23
N VAL A 114 -26.68 7.21 16.36
CA VAL A 114 -28.09 7.33 15.94
C VAL A 114 -28.94 7.58 17.19
N LEU A 115 -29.70 8.68 17.19
CA LEU A 115 -30.60 9.04 18.28
C LEU A 115 -31.98 8.36 18.12
N GLU A 116 -32.77 8.37 19.19
CA GLU A 116 -34.10 7.76 19.23
C GLU A 116 -35.06 8.39 18.19
N ASP A 117 -34.93 9.67 17.87
CA ASP A 117 -35.69 10.36 16.85
C ASP A 117 -35.20 10.11 15.41
N GLY A 118 -34.16 9.29 15.23
CA GLY A 118 -33.54 8.97 13.94
C GLY A 118 -32.47 9.97 13.49
N THR A 119 -32.18 11.01 14.25
CA THR A 119 -31.07 11.93 13.97
C THR A 119 -29.74 11.19 14.03
N VAL A 120 -28.85 11.45 13.07
CA VAL A 120 -27.48 10.93 13.07
C VAL A 120 -26.53 12.06 13.46
N LEU A 121 -25.80 11.85 14.55
CA LEU A 121 -24.71 12.73 14.98
C LEU A 121 -23.39 12.14 14.48
N GLU A 122 -22.63 12.95 13.77
CA GLU A 122 -21.29 12.58 13.30
C GLU A 122 -20.23 13.35 14.06
N GLY A 123 -19.23 12.63 14.59
CA GLY A 123 -18.03 13.23 15.16
C GLY A 123 -17.11 13.78 14.07
N GLU A 124 -16.19 14.66 14.45
CA GLU A 124 -15.14 15.12 13.55
C GLU A 124 -14.26 13.93 13.11
N SER A 125 -13.81 13.98 11.85
CA SER A 125 -12.87 12.97 11.35
C SER A 125 -11.48 13.20 11.93
N ASP A 126 -10.84 12.11 12.36
CA ASP A 126 -9.48 12.11 12.87
C ASP A 126 -8.64 11.02 12.22
N THR A 127 -7.33 11.06 12.42
CA THR A 127 -6.38 10.13 11.81
C THR A 127 -5.55 9.41 12.86
N PHE A 128 -5.26 8.14 12.60
CA PHE A 128 -4.38 7.32 13.43
C PHE A 128 -3.48 6.47 12.55
N VAL A 129 -2.18 6.45 12.83
CA VAL A 129 -1.22 5.58 12.16
C VAL A 129 -0.93 4.38 13.04
N TYR A 130 -1.19 3.19 12.51
CA TYR A 130 -0.96 1.92 13.19
C TYR A 130 0.52 1.56 13.15
N LEU A 131 1.22 1.76 14.27
CA LEU A 131 2.62 1.39 14.49
C LEU A 131 2.73 0.65 15.83
N PRO A 132 3.68 -0.30 16.01
CA PRO A 132 3.90 -0.94 17.32
C PRO A 132 4.03 0.09 18.46
N PRO A 133 3.33 -0.07 19.60
CA PRO A 133 3.21 0.99 20.61
C PRO A 133 4.44 1.14 21.51
N ASP A 134 5.34 0.15 21.55
CA ASP A 134 6.45 0.10 22.50
C ASP A 134 7.67 0.93 22.06
N GLU A 135 7.61 1.57 20.88
CA GLU A 135 8.69 2.32 20.29
C GLU A 135 8.33 3.80 20.05
N ASP A 136 9.32 4.68 20.19
CA ASP A 136 9.17 6.12 19.90
C ASP A 136 9.34 6.37 18.40
N TRP A 137 8.26 6.14 17.64
CA TRP A 137 8.24 6.28 16.19
C TRP A 137 8.31 7.72 15.74
N ARG A 138 9.19 7.98 14.81
CA ARG A 138 9.36 9.24 14.08
C ARG A 138 9.22 9.00 12.60
N SER A 139 9.10 10.08 11.81
CA SER A 139 9.07 9.94 10.34
C SER A 139 9.90 11.01 9.65
N ALA A 140 10.50 10.63 8.54
CA ALA A 140 11.03 11.52 7.50
C ALA A 140 10.20 11.34 6.22
N HIS A 141 10.05 12.38 5.42
CA HIS A 141 9.21 12.31 4.21
C HIS A 141 9.68 13.28 3.12
N ASN A 142 9.28 12.97 1.90
CA ASN A 142 9.28 13.86 0.74
C ASN A 142 7.85 13.92 0.14
N ASP A 143 7.70 14.39 -1.08
CA ASP A 143 6.38 14.62 -1.71
C ASP A 143 5.58 13.33 -1.95
N PHE A 144 6.22 12.17 -2.06
CA PHE A 144 5.55 10.91 -2.41
C PHE A 144 5.83 9.74 -1.46
N MET A 145 6.80 9.84 -0.55
CA MET A 145 7.17 8.76 0.38
C MET A 145 7.30 9.27 1.80
N ARG A 146 6.87 8.44 2.77
CA ARG A 146 7.10 8.65 4.20
C ARG A 146 7.78 7.42 4.78
N VAL A 147 8.91 7.62 5.46
CA VAL A 147 9.66 6.56 6.14
C VAL A 147 9.43 6.70 7.64
N TYR A 148 8.79 5.72 8.25
CA TYR A 148 8.66 5.59 9.71
C TYR A 148 9.87 4.85 10.26
N TYR A 149 10.43 5.37 11.34
CA TYR A 149 11.61 4.81 12.00
C TYR A 149 11.59 5.12 13.49
N HIS A 150 12.33 4.36 14.29
CA HIS A 150 12.54 4.62 15.72
C HIS A 150 14.03 4.52 16.07
N GLY A 151 14.42 4.98 17.29
CA GLY A 151 15.81 5.04 17.70
C GLY A 151 16.67 5.96 16.82
N ASP A 152 17.99 5.68 16.69
CA ASP A 152 18.94 6.52 15.96
C ASP A 152 19.02 6.21 14.47
N ARG A 153 17.86 6.11 13.76
CA ARG A 153 17.78 5.70 12.35
C ARG A 153 17.39 6.82 11.37
N GLU A 154 17.38 8.07 11.81
CA GLU A 154 17.04 9.21 10.94
C GLU A 154 17.92 9.27 9.69
N SER A 155 19.24 9.10 9.84
CA SER A 155 20.15 9.10 8.70
C SER A 155 19.91 7.98 7.70
N ILE A 156 19.38 6.83 8.17
CA ILE A 156 18.96 5.71 7.32
C ILE A 156 17.67 6.07 6.58
N ALA A 157 16.69 6.64 7.28
CA ALA A 157 15.44 7.08 6.68
C ALA A 157 15.66 8.13 5.58
N LEU A 158 16.53 9.11 5.81
CA LEU A 158 16.91 10.11 4.81
C LEU A 158 17.61 9.48 3.59
N ARG A 159 18.52 8.53 3.79
CA ARG A 159 19.17 7.77 2.70
C ARG A 159 18.14 6.97 1.89
N TYR A 160 17.11 6.41 2.54
CA TYR A 160 16.04 5.70 1.86
C TYR A 160 15.16 6.64 1.02
N LEU A 161 14.82 7.83 1.52
CA LEU A 161 14.11 8.84 0.72
C LEU A 161 14.90 9.23 -0.54
N GLU A 162 16.20 9.47 -0.41
CA GLU A 162 17.07 9.78 -1.55
C GLU A 162 17.15 8.62 -2.55
N ALA A 163 17.21 7.37 -2.07
CA ALA A 163 17.18 6.19 -2.93
C ALA A 163 15.83 6.06 -3.65
N ALA A 164 14.71 6.32 -2.96
CA ALA A 164 13.37 6.32 -3.54
C ALA A 164 13.20 7.37 -4.63
N GLU A 165 13.71 8.60 -4.43
CA GLU A 165 13.66 9.66 -5.44
C GLU A 165 14.38 9.24 -6.74
N ARG A 166 15.58 8.69 -6.62
CA ARG A 166 16.33 8.20 -7.78
C ARG A 166 15.63 7.02 -8.46
N THR A 167 15.05 6.11 -7.68
CA THR A 167 14.31 4.96 -8.20
C THR A 167 13.05 5.41 -8.92
N TYR A 168 12.28 6.32 -8.33
CA TYR A 168 11.06 6.84 -8.95
C TYR A 168 11.37 7.56 -10.27
N ALA A 169 12.38 8.44 -10.27
CA ALA A 169 12.80 9.15 -11.48
C ALA A 169 13.26 8.20 -12.61
N ARG A 170 13.89 7.06 -12.28
CA ARG A 170 14.36 6.08 -13.26
C ARG A 170 13.25 5.12 -13.69
N MET A 171 12.61 4.46 -12.73
CA MET A 171 11.65 3.39 -13.00
C MET A 171 10.29 3.93 -13.45
N GLY A 172 9.85 5.07 -12.90
CA GLY A 172 8.63 5.75 -13.37
C GLY A 172 8.72 6.14 -14.84
N ARG A 173 9.91 6.60 -15.29
CA ARG A 173 10.17 6.87 -16.71
C ARG A 173 10.24 5.59 -17.54
N LEU A 174 10.97 4.56 -17.08
CA LEU A 174 11.08 3.26 -17.76
C LEU A 174 9.71 2.59 -17.95
N LEU A 175 8.88 2.60 -16.93
CA LEU A 175 7.56 1.99 -16.94
C LEU A 175 6.45 2.92 -17.46
N GLN A 176 6.77 4.20 -17.71
CA GLN A 176 5.82 5.26 -18.08
C GLN A 176 4.61 5.31 -17.14
N THR A 177 4.87 5.27 -15.84
CA THR A 177 3.84 5.21 -14.80
C THR A 177 4.06 6.26 -13.72
N GLU A 178 2.97 6.60 -13.03
CA GLU A 178 2.95 7.43 -11.83
C GLU A 178 2.38 6.62 -10.66
N LEU A 179 2.70 7.04 -9.44
CA LEU A 179 2.15 6.43 -8.24
C LEU A 179 0.65 6.72 -8.12
N GLU A 180 -0.15 5.67 -7.94
CA GLU A 180 -1.61 5.79 -7.78
C GLU A 180 -2.01 6.21 -6.37
N VAL A 181 -1.23 5.81 -5.37
CA VAL A 181 -1.47 6.11 -3.95
C VAL A 181 -0.25 6.75 -3.32
N VAL A 182 -0.41 7.95 -2.83
CA VAL A 182 0.64 8.69 -2.12
C VAL A 182 0.14 9.14 -0.74
N PRO A 183 1.02 9.24 0.27
CA PRO A 183 2.41 8.79 0.22
C PRO A 183 2.55 7.26 0.25
N VAL A 184 3.58 6.74 -0.41
CA VAL A 184 4.08 5.40 -0.12
C VAL A 184 4.70 5.44 1.27
N LYS A 185 4.37 4.47 2.09
CA LYS A 185 4.82 4.38 3.48
C LYS A 185 5.87 3.28 3.61
N THR A 186 7.01 3.61 4.13
CA THR A 186 8.07 2.64 4.44
C THR A 186 8.22 2.53 5.94
N VAL A 187 8.14 1.33 6.50
CA VAL A 187 8.40 1.08 7.91
C VAL A 187 9.78 0.44 8.04
N LEU A 188 10.69 1.17 8.69
CA LEU A 188 12.07 0.74 8.92
C LEU A 188 12.17 0.08 10.29
N PHE A 189 12.18 -1.25 10.28
CA PHE A 189 12.33 -2.06 11.50
C PHE A 189 13.78 -2.12 11.99
N ALA A 190 13.93 -2.33 13.30
CA ALA A 190 15.23 -2.42 13.95
C ALA A 190 15.87 -3.80 13.77
N SER A 191 15.07 -4.83 13.73
CA SER A 191 15.51 -6.22 13.67
C SER A 191 14.62 -7.06 12.76
N GLU A 192 15.10 -8.25 12.44
CA GLU A 192 14.36 -9.26 11.70
C GLU A 192 13.14 -9.76 12.50
N ALA A 193 13.29 -9.92 13.81
CA ALA A 193 12.20 -10.34 14.68
C ALA A 193 11.04 -9.33 14.69
N ASP A 194 11.33 -8.02 14.74
CA ASP A 194 10.29 -6.97 14.67
C ASP A 194 9.58 -6.96 13.32
N LEU A 195 10.34 -7.20 12.24
CA LEU A 195 9.79 -7.33 10.89
C LEU A 195 8.88 -8.57 10.77
N GLU A 196 9.33 -9.73 11.29
CA GLU A 196 8.56 -10.98 11.27
C GLU A 196 7.25 -10.85 12.04
N GLU A 197 7.28 -10.23 13.24
CA GLU A 197 6.07 -10.00 14.03
C GLU A 197 5.06 -9.09 13.33
N ALA A 198 5.54 -8.14 12.54
CA ALA A 198 4.70 -7.21 11.78
C ALA A 198 4.12 -7.79 10.48
N GLN A 199 4.61 -8.95 10.03
CA GLN A 199 4.20 -9.54 8.77
C GLN A 199 2.96 -10.43 8.89
N PRO A 200 2.18 -10.60 7.80
CA PRO A 200 1.14 -11.62 7.77
C PRO A 200 1.78 -13.01 7.87
N ASN A 201 1.06 -13.96 8.49
CA ASN A 201 1.48 -15.35 8.51
C ASN A 201 1.75 -15.87 7.09
N ARG A 202 3.00 -16.22 6.81
CA ARG A 202 3.47 -16.80 5.55
C ARG A 202 3.68 -18.30 5.71
N SER A 203 3.97 -18.97 4.58
CA SER A 203 4.37 -20.38 4.61
C SER A 203 5.78 -20.50 5.20
N GLU A 204 5.96 -21.34 6.22
CA GLU A 204 7.27 -21.64 6.84
C GLU A 204 8.34 -22.03 5.81
N VAL A 205 7.93 -22.66 4.69
CA VAL A 205 8.84 -23.09 3.62
C VAL A 205 9.40 -21.89 2.85
N TYR A 206 8.60 -20.84 2.66
CA TYR A 206 9.04 -19.62 1.97
C TYR A 206 9.93 -18.76 2.89
N ASP A 207 9.59 -18.67 4.17
CA ASP A 207 10.32 -17.88 5.17
C ASP A 207 11.72 -18.47 5.46
N ALA A 208 11.85 -19.79 5.44
CA ALA A 208 13.16 -20.46 5.63
C ALA A 208 14.15 -20.28 4.45
N ALA A 209 13.66 -19.96 3.26
CA ALA A 209 14.46 -19.86 2.04
C ALA A 209 14.79 -18.42 1.63
N THR A 210 14.00 -17.47 2.08
CA THR A 210 14.16 -16.06 1.72
C THR A 210 14.59 -15.26 2.94
N PHE A 211 15.85 -14.82 2.96
CA PHE A 211 16.28 -13.81 3.93
C PHE A 211 15.47 -12.53 3.67
N LEU A 212 14.46 -12.35 4.48
CA LEU A 212 13.54 -11.24 4.31
C LEU A 212 14.20 -9.95 4.78
N CYS A 213 14.62 -9.14 3.84
CA CYS A 213 15.18 -7.82 4.11
C CYS A 213 14.18 -6.71 3.92
N GLY A 214 13.13 -7.01 3.19
CA GLY A 214 12.01 -6.14 2.91
C GLY A 214 10.84 -6.91 2.33
N SER A 215 9.72 -6.25 2.23
CA SER A 215 8.50 -6.78 1.64
C SER A 215 7.53 -5.65 1.32
N GLN A 216 6.98 -5.64 0.12
CA GLN A 216 5.75 -4.90 -0.14
C GLN A 216 4.58 -5.64 0.53
N VAL A 217 3.90 -4.99 1.47
CA VAL A 217 2.81 -5.61 2.24
C VAL A 217 1.43 -5.06 1.86
N ALA A 218 1.40 -3.94 1.14
CA ALA A 218 0.21 -3.36 0.55
C ALA A 218 0.60 -2.51 -0.67
N ASN A 219 -0.38 -2.07 -1.43
CA ASN A 219 -0.17 -1.23 -2.62
C ASN A 219 0.60 0.09 -2.38
N ASN A 220 0.76 0.49 -1.12
CA ASN A 220 1.50 1.68 -0.73
C ASN A 220 2.28 1.52 0.58
N ILE A 221 2.55 0.29 1.04
CA ILE A 221 3.29 0.05 2.28
C ILE A 221 4.41 -0.96 2.02
N ILE A 222 5.62 -0.58 2.43
CA ILE A 222 6.85 -1.35 2.34
C ILE A 222 7.43 -1.53 3.73
N PHE A 223 7.83 -2.76 4.06
CA PHE A 223 8.63 -3.09 5.23
C PHE A 223 10.09 -3.28 4.84
N VAL A 224 11.01 -2.75 5.62
CA VAL A 224 12.45 -2.92 5.40
C VAL A 224 13.21 -2.99 6.72
N ILE A 225 14.37 -3.67 6.68
CA ILE A 225 15.40 -3.60 7.71
C ILE A 225 16.70 -3.05 7.10
N ASP A 226 17.47 -2.27 7.88
CA ASP A 226 18.75 -1.71 7.39
C ASP A 226 19.87 -2.74 7.52
N ARG A 227 19.89 -3.71 6.61
CA ARG A 227 21.00 -4.66 6.48
C ARG A 227 21.36 -4.90 5.01
N SER A 228 22.53 -5.47 4.78
CA SER A 228 22.94 -5.90 3.44
C SER A 228 22.25 -7.22 3.08
N CYS A 229 21.56 -7.24 1.96
CA CYS A 229 20.78 -8.37 1.46
C CYS A 229 21.33 -8.87 0.12
N GLY A 230 22.60 -9.22 0.11
CA GLY A 230 23.27 -9.75 -1.07
C GLY A 230 23.82 -8.69 -2.04
N THR A 231 23.49 -7.41 -1.84
CA THR A 231 24.03 -6.27 -2.60
C THR A 231 24.96 -5.43 -1.72
N ARG A 232 25.72 -4.52 -2.34
CA ARG A 232 26.61 -3.61 -1.61
C ARG A 232 25.88 -2.40 -1.04
N ASP A 233 24.87 -1.91 -1.75
CA ASP A 233 24.04 -0.79 -1.31
C ASP A 233 22.87 -1.28 -0.47
N ARG A 234 22.85 -0.92 0.81
CA ARG A 234 21.76 -1.29 1.73
C ARG A 234 20.39 -0.73 1.34
N SER A 235 20.37 0.28 0.46
CA SER A 235 19.12 0.82 -0.06
C SER A 235 18.55 0.01 -1.23
N ASP A 236 19.25 -1.03 -1.70
CA ASP A 236 18.76 -1.85 -2.80
C ASP A 236 17.51 -2.66 -2.42
N THR A 237 17.35 -3.01 -1.14
CA THR A 237 16.09 -3.58 -0.66
C THR A 237 14.92 -2.61 -0.87
N LEU A 238 15.07 -1.35 -0.46
CA LEU A 238 14.02 -0.36 -0.70
C LEU A 238 13.74 -0.17 -2.19
N ARG A 239 14.78 -0.11 -3.05
CA ARG A 239 14.60 0.02 -4.50
C ARG A 239 13.79 -1.14 -5.06
N HIS A 240 14.11 -2.35 -4.64
CA HIS A 240 13.41 -3.57 -5.03
C HIS A 240 11.94 -3.51 -4.63
N GLU A 241 11.64 -3.34 -3.35
CA GLU A 241 10.27 -3.32 -2.83
C GLU A 241 9.46 -2.13 -3.38
N PHE A 242 10.07 -0.96 -3.53
CA PHE A 242 9.40 0.19 -4.12
C PHE A 242 9.08 -0.01 -5.60
N THR A 243 9.92 -0.78 -6.30
CA THR A 243 9.67 -1.08 -7.71
C THR A 243 8.46 -1.99 -7.91
N HIS A 244 8.14 -2.89 -6.97
CA HIS A 244 6.90 -3.65 -7.03
C HIS A 244 5.65 -2.74 -7.08
N ILE A 245 5.63 -1.67 -6.28
CA ILE A 245 4.52 -0.68 -6.31
C ILE A 245 4.44 -0.01 -7.70
N LEU A 246 5.58 0.34 -8.30
CA LEU A 246 5.60 0.95 -9.64
C LEU A 246 5.20 -0.03 -10.73
N VAL A 247 5.59 -1.29 -10.61
CA VAL A 247 5.21 -2.39 -11.51
C VAL A 247 3.71 -2.64 -11.45
N GLU A 248 3.13 -2.71 -10.25
CA GLU A 248 1.67 -2.82 -10.07
C GLU A 248 0.95 -1.64 -10.72
N ALA A 249 1.39 -0.41 -10.44
CA ALA A 249 0.82 0.80 -11.04
C ALA A 249 0.92 0.81 -12.57
N ALA A 250 2.01 0.27 -13.15
CA ALA A 250 2.23 0.23 -14.59
C ALA A 250 1.42 -0.83 -15.32
N GLY A 251 1.19 -2.00 -14.71
CA GLY A 251 0.72 -3.17 -15.45
C GLY A 251 -0.46 -3.91 -14.83
N GLU A 252 -0.75 -3.77 -13.53
CA GLU A 252 -1.87 -4.51 -12.92
C GLU A 252 -3.21 -3.80 -13.09
N SER A 253 -4.23 -4.62 -13.29
CA SER A 253 -5.62 -4.20 -13.31
C SER A 253 -6.53 -5.37 -12.88
N ALA A 254 -7.84 -5.16 -12.86
CA ALA A 254 -8.78 -6.24 -12.56
C ALA A 254 -8.66 -7.45 -13.48
N LEU A 255 -8.19 -7.25 -14.73
CA LEU A 255 -8.07 -8.29 -15.75
C LEU A 255 -6.60 -8.59 -16.13
N GLY A 256 -5.71 -7.59 -16.08
CA GLY A 256 -4.29 -7.74 -16.40
C GLY A 256 -3.49 -8.20 -15.18
N LYS A 257 -2.70 -9.26 -15.34
CA LYS A 257 -1.80 -9.80 -14.33
C LYS A 257 -0.38 -9.89 -14.85
N ILE A 258 0.55 -9.38 -14.06
CA ILE A 258 1.97 -9.41 -14.38
C ILE A 258 2.54 -10.77 -13.96
N PRO A 259 3.29 -11.48 -14.83
CA PRO A 259 4.00 -12.70 -14.44
C PRO A 259 5.00 -12.43 -13.30
N ALA A 260 5.17 -13.42 -12.41
CA ALA A 260 6.08 -13.27 -11.28
C ALA A 260 7.51 -12.92 -11.72
N TRP A 261 8.04 -13.57 -12.76
CA TRP A 261 9.37 -13.28 -13.26
C TRP A 261 9.53 -11.84 -13.78
N LEU A 262 8.48 -11.26 -14.41
CA LEU A 262 8.53 -9.89 -14.92
C LEU A 262 8.50 -8.88 -13.76
N ASN A 263 7.71 -9.16 -12.73
CA ASN A 263 7.68 -8.35 -11.51
C ASN A 263 9.04 -8.38 -10.78
N GLU A 264 9.52 -9.58 -10.44
CA GLU A 264 10.78 -9.75 -9.72
C GLU A 264 12.01 -9.30 -10.53
N GLY A 265 12.05 -9.63 -11.81
CA GLY A 265 13.12 -9.20 -12.70
C GLY A 265 13.22 -7.68 -12.84
N THR A 266 12.08 -6.98 -12.89
CA THR A 266 12.02 -5.51 -12.92
C THR A 266 12.46 -4.92 -11.58
N ALA A 267 12.10 -5.55 -10.46
CA ALA A 267 12.54 -5.14 -9.14
C ALA A 267 14.05 -5.30 -8.97
N VAL A 268 14.64 -6.43 -9.38
CA VAL A 268 16.11 -6.62 -9.39
C VAL A 268 16.79 -5.63 -10.34
N TYR A 269 16.19 -5.34 -11.50
CA TYR A 269 16.74 -4.34 -12.45
C TYR A 269 16.81 -2.93 -11.85
N SER A 270 15.96 -2.60 -10.90
CA SER A 270 15.97 -1.30 -10.22
C SER A 270 17.12 -1.12 -9.22
N GLN A 271 17.72 -2.19 -8.74
CA GLN A 271 18.85 -2.18 -7.82
C GLN A 271 20.09 -1.54 -8.45
N THR A 272 21.07 -1.17 -7.65
CA THR A 272 22.35 -0.65 -8.15
C THR A 272 23.15 -1.73 -8.89
N GLU A 273 23.06 -2.94 -8.38
CA GLU A 273 23.61 -4.15 -8.99
C GLU A 273 22.76 -5.37 -8.56
N PRO A 274 22.59 -6.37 -9.43
CA PRO A 274 22.00 -7.64 -8.98
C PRO A 274 22.95 -8.34 -8.01
N GLY A 275 22.40 -8.91 -6.94
CA GLY A 275 23.19 -9.63 -5.94
C GLY A 275 23.84 -10.90 -6.53
N ARG A 276 25.02 -11.28 -6.01
CA ARG A 276 25.68 -12.53 -6.41
C ARG A 276 24.83 -13.77 -6.14
N SER A 277 23.99 -13.72 -5.12
CA SER A 277 23.00 -14.78 -4.84
C SER A 277 22.04 -15.04 -6.00
N PHE A 278 21.92 -14.10 -6.95
CA PHE A 278 21.09 -14.21 -8.15
C PHE A 278 21.95 -14.48 -9.40
N THR A 279 23.04 -13.74 -9.57
CA THR A 279 23.87 -13.86 -10.79
C THR A 279 24.63 -15.17 -10.84
N ASP A 280 25.22 -15.63 -9.73
CA ASP A 280 26.04 -16.86 -9.72
C ASP A 280 25.20 -18.12 -10.08
N PRO A 281 23.98 -18.35 -9.51
CA PRO A 281 23.12 -19.45 -9.93
C PRO A 281 22.70 -19.38 -11.41
N PHE A 282 22.43 -18.16 -11.91
CA PHE A 282 22.07 -17.96 -13.32
C PHE A 282 23.25 -18.30 -14.27
N GLU A 283 24.47 -17.83 -13.95
CA GLU A 283 25.66 -18.15 -14.72
C GLU A 283 25.95 -19.67 -14.74
N VAL A 284 25.78 -20.35 -13.61
CA VAL A 284 25.91 -21.80 -13.53
C VAL A 284 24.85 -22.48 -14.41
N ALA A 285 23.59 -22.04 -14.33
CA ALA A 285 22.50 -22.61 -15.12
C ALA A 285 22.71 -22.43 -16.63
N LEU A 286 23.26 -21.28 -17.05
CA LEU A 286 23.67 -21.05 -18.45
C LEU A 286 24.76 -22.02 -18.87
N ALA A 287 25.79 -22.19 -18.05
CA ALA A 287 26.96 -23.03 -18.40
C ALA A 287 26.62 -24.52 -18.58
N ILE A 288 25.55 -25.00 -17.92
CA ILE A 288 25.12 -26.41 -17.99
C ILE A 288 23.76 -26.60 -18.69
N ASP A 289 23.26 -25.58 -19.34
CA ASP A 289 21.96 -25.52 -20.02
C ASP A 289 20.76 -26.02 -19.17
N ARG A 290 20.65 -25.43 -17.93
CA ARG A 290 19.60 -25.77 -16.96
C ARG A 290 18.76 -24.53 -16.56
N LEU A 291 18.41 -23.72 -17.54
CA LEU A 291 17.50 -22.61 -17.34
C LEU A 291 16.08 -23.10 -16.99
N ILE A 292 15.39 -22.35 -16.15
CA ILE A 292 13.97 -22.59 -15.83
C ILE A 292 13.15 -22.34 -17.11
N PRO A 293 12.25 -23.27 -17.52
CA PRO A 293 11.35 -23.04 -18.66
C PRO A 293 10.47 -21.82 -18.44
N PHE A 294 10.32 -20.96 -19.44
CA PHE A 294 9.51 -19.74 -19.32
C PHE A 294 8.06 -20.01 -18.96
N SER A 295 7.52 -21.14 -19.44
CA SER A 295 6.15 -21.56 -19.17
C SER A 295 5.81 -21.75 -17.68
N ILE A 296 6.80 -22.01 -16.81
CA ILE A 296 6.59 -22.18 -15.36
C ILE A 296 7.02 -20.97 -14.52
N MET A 297 7.62 -19.94 -15.12
CA MET A 297 8.06 -18.73 -14.42
C MET A 297 6.93 -17.69 -14.16
N PHE A 298 5.70 -18.01 -14.56
CA PHE A 298 4.54 -17.14 -14.29
C PHE A 298 4.19 -17.05 -12.80
N SER A 299 4.60 -18.04 -12.03
CA SER A 299 4.53 -18.04 -10.56
C SER A 299 5.94 -18.10 -9.98
N THR A 300 6.10 -17.68 -8.75
CA THR A 300 7.35 -17.87 -8.00
C THR A 300 7.65 -19.36 -7.82
N THR A 301 8.94 -19.71 -7.74
CA THR A 301 9.34 -21.11 -7.52
C THR A 301 8.88 -21.60 -6.15
N GLY A 302 8.42 -22.84 -6.10
CA GLY A 302 8.11 -23.53 -4.84
C GLY A 302 9.31 -24.28 -4.23
N ASP A 303 10.45 -24.32 -4.94
CA ASP A 303 11.69 -24.93 -4.45
C ASP A 303 12.66 -23.86 -3.95
N PRO A 304 13.01 -23.88 -2.65
CA PRO A 304 13.97 -22.93 -2.09
C PRO A 304 15.33 -22.90 -2.80
N SER A 305 15.79 -24.02 -3.36
CA SER A 305 17.06 -24.11 -4.06
C SER A 305 17.09 -23.35 -5.39
N ASP A 306 15.92 -23.13 -6.00
CA ASP A 306 15.76 -22.46 -7.29
C ASP A 306 15.53 -20.94 -7.15
N VAL A 307 15.35 -20.43 -5.94
CA VAL A 307 15.05 -19.00 -5.70
C VAL A 307 16.11 -18.11 -6.34
N GLY A 308 17.39 -18.36 -6.07
CA GLY A 308 18.48 -17.57 -6.66
C GLY A 308 18.51 -17.59 -8.17
N LEU A 309 18.28 -18.76 -8.77
CA LEU A 309 18.18 -18.90 -10.22
C LEU A 309 16.95 -18.18 -10.78
N PHE A 310 15.79 -18.31 -10.12
CA PHE A 310 14.57 -17.63 -10.55
C PHE A 310 14.77 -16.11 -10.63
N TYR A 311 15.34 -15.48 -9.60
CA TYR A 311 15.60 -14.04 -9.59
C TYR A 311 16.66 -13.63 -10.62
N GLY A 312 17.75 -14.40 -10.73
CA GLY A 312 18.82 -14.14 -11.71
C GLY A 312 18.34 -14.26 -13.15
N GLN A 313 17.58 -15.30 -13.47
CA GLN A 313 16.99 -15.49 -14.79
C GLN A 313 15.93 -14.43 -15.10
N SER A 314 15.07 -14.08 -14.14
CA SER A 314 14.08 -13.01 -14.27
C SER A 314 14.74 -11.66 -14.61
N TYR A 315 15.81 -11.30 -13.92
CA TYR A 315 16.60 -10.13 -14.21
C TYR A 315 17.19 -10.15 -15.63
N ALA A 316 17.76 -11.28 -16.04
CA ALA A 316 18.32 -11.45 -17.38
C ALA A 316 17.26 -11.32 -18.48
N MET A 317 16.06 -11.89 -18.26
CA MET A 317 14.93 -11.78 -19.18
C MET A 317 14.45 -10.33 -19.31
N VAL A 318 14.36 -9.57 -18.22
CA VAL A 318 13.99 -8.14 -18.25
C VAL A 318 15.04 -7.34 -19.01
N ARG A 319 16.33 -7.57 -18.75
CA ARG A 319 17.39 -6.93 -19.52
C ARG A 319 17.31 -7.24 -21.02
N PHE A 320 17.13 -8.49 -21.36
CA PHE A 320 16.99 -8.92 -22.76
C PHE A 320 15.83 -8.19 -23.46
N LEU A 321 14.65 -8.10 -22.83
CA LEU A 321 13.51 -7.36 -23.39
C LEU A 321 13.82 -5.88 -23.61
N ILE A 322 14.54 -5.24 -22.69
CA ILE A 322 14.95 -3.83 -22.82
C ILE A 322 16.01 -3.68 -23.90
N ASP A 323 16.99 -4.59 -23.97
CA ASP A 323 18.07 -4.55 -24.95
C ASP A 323 17.53 -4.75 -26.39
N GLU A 324 16.55 -5.65 -26.58
CA GLU A 324 15.94 -5.93 -27.90
C GLU A 324 14.91 -4.90 -28.34
N GLY A 325 14.00 -4.49 -27.44
CA GLY A 325 12.88 -3.63 -27.83
C GLY A 325 13.01 -2.17 -27.41
N GLY A 326 14.00 -1.85 -26.58
CA GLY A 326 14.17 -0.54 -25.94
C GLY A 326 13.17 -0.28 -24.82
N GLU A 327 13.39 0.83 -24.10
CA GLU A 327 12.56 1.26 -22.97
C GLU A 327 11.08 1.49 -23.38
N GLU A 328 10.83 1.96 -24.61
CA GLU A 328 9.47 2.20 -25.09
C GLU A 328 8.68 0.91 -25.31
N ALA A 329 9.29 -0.15 -25.86
CA ALA A 329 8.64 -1.43 -26.01
C ALA A 329 8.37 -2.07 -24.64
N PHE A 330 9.33 -1.95 -23.73
CA PHE A 330 9.18 -2.44 -22.37
C PHE A 330 7.99 -1.75 -21.65
N ALA A 331 7.87 -0.42 -21.73
CA ALA A 331 6.72 0.29 -21.19
C ALA A 331 5.40 -0.12 -21.85
N ARG A 332 5.36 -0.28 -23.19
CA ARG A 332 4.17 -0.74 -23.91
C ARG A 332 3.74 -2.14 -23.48
N LEU A 333 4.66 -3.03 -23.11
CA LEU A 333 4.32 -4.35 -22.58
C LEU A 333 3.46 -4.25 -21.33
N PHE A 334 3.86 -3.43 -20.35
CA PHE A 334 3.08 -3.19 -19.15
C PHE A 334 1.73 -2.52 -19.46
N ALA A 335 1.70 -1.51 -20.29
CA ALA A 335 0.47 -0.84 -20.69
C ALA A 335 -0.52 -1.80 -21.38
N THR A 336 -0.02 -2.74 -22.19
CA THR A 336 -0.83 -3.75 -22.87
C THR A 336 -1.43 -4.74 -21.86
N ILE A 337 -0.65 -5.14 -20.84
CA ILE A 337 -1.14 -5.99 -19.74
C ILE A 337 -2.20 -5.22 -18.92
N LYS A 338 -1.94 -3.95 -18.56
CA LYS A 338 -2.87 -3.10 -17.80
C LYS A 338 -4.22 -2.93 -18.53
N ALA A 339 -4.20 -2.92 -19.86
CA ALA A 339 -5.41 -2.87 -20.68
C ALA A 339 -6.23 -4.19 -20.66
N GLY A 340 -5.80 -5.20 -19.90
CA GLY A 340 -6.51 -6.47 -19.69
C GLY A 340 -6.05 -7.60 -20.59
N ASN A 341 -4.96 -7.45 -21.32
CA ASN A 341 -4.41 -8.53 -22.12
C ASN A 341 -3.60 -9.49 -21.24
N ARG A 342 -3.71 -10.77 -21.54
CA ARG A 342 -2.81 -11.77 -20.95
C ARG A 342 -1.39 -11.54 -21.46
N PHE A 343 -0.39 -11.96 -20.68
CA PHE A 343 1.03 -11.77 -21.02
C PHE A 343 1.39 -12.38 -22.39
N ASP A 344 0.89 -13.58 -22.73
CA ASP A 344 1.14 -14.22 -24.03
C ASP A 344 0.70 -13.32 -25.21
N ARG A 345 -0.42 -12.64 -25.09
CA ARG A 345 -0.89 -11.68 -26.09
C ARG A 345 -0.13 -10.36 -26.07
N ALA A 346 0.28 -9.94 -24.88
CA ALA A 346 1.02 -8.70 -24.73
C ALA A 346 2.42 -8.79 -25.35
N ILE A 347 3.15 -9.91 -25.12
CA ILE A 347 4.47 -10.13 -25.71
C ILE A 347 4.38 -10.25 -27.24
N GLU A 348 3.38 -11.00 -27.77
CA GLU A 348 3.12 -11.11 -29.20
C GLU A 348 2.82 -9.75 -29.84
N THR A 349 2.01 -8.92 -29.17
CA THR A 349 1.63 -7.60 -29.68
C THR A 349 2.82 -6.64 -29.71
N VAL A 350 3.70 -6.67 -28.71
CA VAL A 350 4.75 -5.68 -28.52
C VAL A 350 6.09 -6.08 -29.17
N TYR A 351 6.45 -7.37 -29.07
CA TYR A 351 7.72 -7.92 -29.55
C TYR A 351 7.57 -8.83 -30.76
N GLY A 352 6.35 -9.26 -31.06
CA GLY A 352 6.09 -10.16 -32.18
C GLY A 352 6.39 -11.63 -31.90
N TRP A 353 6.58 -12.02 -30.64
CA TRP A 353 6.96 -13.38 -30.23
C TRP A 353 5.83 -14.11 -29.52
N THR A 354 5.68 -15.39 -29.78
CA THR A 354 5.03 -16.32 -28.86
C THR A 354 5.90 -16.52 -27.61
N ILE A 355 5.39 -17.22 -26.59
CA ILE A 355 6.21 -17.52 -25.39
C ILE A 355 7.38 -18.43 -25.75
N GLU A 356 7.17 -19.38 -26.63
CA GLU A 356 8.20 -20.30 -27.13
C GLU A 356 9.27 -19.56 -27.93
N GLU A 357 8.87 -18.67 -28.85
CA GLU A 357 9.81 -17.84 -29.60
C GLU A 357 10.58 -16.88 -28.69
N PHE A 358 9.94 -16.29 -27.66
CA PHE A 358 10.61 -15.48 -26.66
C PHE A 358 11.68 -16.29 -25.91
N GLU A 359 11.39 -17.54 -25.50
CA GLU A 359 12.38 -18.40 -24.87
C GLU A 359 13.52 -18.75 -25.85
N ASP A 360 13.22 -19.06 -27.10
CA ASP A 360 14.23 -19.40 -28.11
C ASP A 360 15.14 -18.20 -28.44
N GLU A 361 14.59 -17.00 -28.59
CA GLU A 361 15.36 -15.77 -28.80
C GLU A 361 16.26 -15.43 -27.58
N PHE A 362 15.72 -15.57 -26.37
CA PHE A 362 16.51 -15.41 -25.15
C PHE A 362 17.65 -16.44 -25.06
N ARG A 363 17.39 -17.69 -25.39
CA ARG A 363 18.41 -18.74 -25.41
C ARG A 363 19.47 -18.47 -26.49
N ALA A 364 19.05 -18.05 -27.67
CA ALA A 364 19.97 -17.67 -28.77
C ALA A 364 20.86 -16.47 -28.36
N PHE A 365 20.30 -15.47 -27.66
CA PHE A 365 21.06 -14.35 -27.09
C PHE A 365 22.18 -14.81 -26.16
N HIS A 366 21.96 -15.91 -25.44
CA HIS A 366 22.94 -16.55 -24.56
C HIS A 366 23.72 -17.70 -25.20
N GLU A 367 23.74 -17.81 -26.53
CA GLU A 367 24.46 -18.83 -27.29
C GLU A 367 24.03 -20.27 -26.97
N LEU A 368 22.79 -20.46 -26.46
CA LEU A 368 22.21 -21.78 -26.19
C LEU A 368 21.34 -22.26 -27.37
N PRO A 369 21.25 -23.59 -27.62
CA PRO A 369 20.33 -24.12 -28.61
C PRO A 369 18.85 -23.89 -28.19
N PRO A 370 17.89 -23.89 -29.14
CA PRO A 370 16.47 -23.90 -28.81
C PRO A 370 16.12 -25.05 -27.84
N ARG A 371 15.11 -24.85 -26.99
CA ARG A 371 14.71 -25.89 -26.04
C ARG A 371 14.10 -27.06 -26.77
N GLU A 372 14.58 -28.28 -26.48
CA GLU A 372 13.94 -29.48 -26.99
C GLU A 372 12.48 -29.57 -26.48
N PRO A 373 11.50 -29.81 -27.37
CA PRO A 373 10.13 -30.00 -26.93
C PRO A 373 10.05 -31.20 -25.96
N PRO A 374 9.15 -31.16 -24.96
CA PRO A 374 8.99 -32.29 -24.05
C PRO A 374 8.71 -33.54 -24.84
N SER A 375 9.52 -34.61 -24.62
CA SER A 375 9.32 -35.90 -25.24
C SER A 375 7.90 -36.38 -24.96
N THR A 376 7.09 -36.55 -25.99
CA THR A 376 5.76 -37.13 -25.85
C THR A 376 5.93 -38.53 -25.24
N PRO A 377 5.29 -38.82 -24.09
CA PRO A 377 5.33 -40.19 -23.58
C PRO A 377 4.67 -41.12 -24.61
N GLU A 378 5.39 -42.13 -25.03
CA GLU A 378 4.86 -43.21 -25.89
C GLU A 378 3.73 -44.01 -25.21
#